data_9077d33d24745821570e9968fdd91618
#
_entry.id   9077d33d24745821570e9968fdd91618
#
_cell.length_a   1.000
_cell.length_b   1.000
_cell.length_c   1.000
_cell.angle_alpha   90.00
_cell.angle_beta   90.00
_cell.angle_gamma   90.00
#
_symmetry.space_group_name_H-M   'P 1'
#
loop_
_entity.id
_entity.type
_entity.pdbx_description
1 polymer ?
#
loop_
_entity_poly.entity_id
_entity_poly.type
_entity_poly.pdbx_seq_one_letter_code
_entity_poly.pdbx_strand_id
1 'polypeptide(L)'
;MKITYLTTNKFKLREAELILRDKYGIDIEAMNPDFEIYEIQAKTCAEVAGFSARYAADKLGKPCLKSDTGMYVEALGGLPGPYNAYFDKQIGTEKFLKMLADETNRKASIEHCFAYCEPGGEPVIFTGGSTGTISHELRGNDGRWHDFFYIPDGETRTLAEIGDEDPALKASYYGNAIDDLAEWLKEREKRIF
;
A
#
# COMPACT_ATOMS: atom_id res chain seq x y z
N MET A 1 -3.50 22.38 2.21
CA MET A 1 -3.51 21.43 3.38
C MET A 1 -2.21 20.62 3.41
N LYS A 2 -1.67 20.34 4.61
CA LYS A 2 -0.47 19.50 4.79
C LYS A 2 -0.80 18.32 5.70
N ILE A 3 -0.42 17.09 5.30
CA ILE A 3 -0.74 15.86 6.02
C ILE A 3 0.53 15.16 6.45
N THR A 4 0.57 14.74 7.72
CA THR A 4 1.65 13.90 8.25
C THR A 4 1.43 12.45 7.80
N TYR A 5 2.32 11.93 6.96
CA TYR A 5 2.30 10.54 6.53
C TYR A 5 3.39 9.73 7.23
N LEU A 6 2.99 8.75 8.01
CA LEU A 6 3.89 7.93 8.82
C LEU A 6 4.36 6.72 8.02
N THR A 7 5.42 6.91 7.26
CA THR A 7 6.05 5.84 6.48
C THR A 7 7.55 6.05 6.36
N THR A 8 8.30 4.96 6.43
CA THR A 8 9.74 4.89 6.09
C THR A 8 9.95 4.24 4.72
N ASN A 9 8.88 3.75 4.09
CA ASN A 9 8.93 3.09 2.80
C ASN A 9 8.98 4.13 1.68
N LYS A 10 10.12 4.21 0.99
CA LYS A 10 10.36 5.18 -0.11
C LYS A 10 9.37 5.03 -1.27
N PHE A 11 8.90 3.82 -1.57
CA PHE A 11 7.95 3.57 -2.66
C PHE A 11 6.56 4.07 -2.29
N LYS A 12 6.10 3.82 -1.06
CA LYS A 12 4.82 4.36 -0.56
C LYS A 12 4.82 5.88 -0.54
N LEU A 13 5.95 6.49 -0.12
CA LEU A 13 6.08 7.94 -0.11
C LEU A 13 6.03 8.52 -1.52
N ARG A 14 6.83 7.98 -2.45
CA ARG A 14 6.89 8.46 -3.84
C ARG A 14 5.52 8.36 -4.54
N GLU A 15 4.79 7.28 -4.32
CA GLU A 15 3.44 7.08 -4.85
C GLU A 15 2.45 8.10 -4.25
N ALA A 16 2.51 8.31 -2.94
CA ALA A 16 1.67 9.30 -2.27
C ALA A 16 1.99 10.74 -2.73
N GLU A 17 3.26 11.08 -2.97
CA GLU A 17 3.67 12.36 -3.53
C GLU A 17 3.11 12.56 -4.94
N LEU A 18 3.26 11.56 -5.81
CA LEU A 18 2.76 11.61 -7.19
C LEU A 18 1.25 11.88 -7.25
N ILE A 19 0.48 11.27 -6.36
CA ILE A 19 -0.97 11.42 -6.39
C ILE A 19 -1.42 12.59 -5.51
N LEU A 20 -1.11 12.63 -4.23
CA LEU A 20 -1.63 13.65 -3.32
C LEU A 20 -1.08 15.05 -3.66
N ARG A 21 0.24 15.16 -3.91
CA ARG A 21 0.86 16.46 -4.20
C ARG A 21 0.64 16.87 -5.65
N ASP A 22 1.07 16.04 -6.61
CA ASP A 22 1.16 16.45 -8.01
C ASP A 22 -0.21 16.50 -8.69
N LYS A 23 -1.11 15.54 -8.39
CA LYS A 23 -2.45 15.49 -8.96
C LYS A 23 -3.46 16.34 -8.18
N TYR A 24 -3.43 16.30 -6.84
CA TYR A 24 -4.45 16.93 -6.00
C TYR A 24 -4.00 18.17 -5.26
N GLY A 25 -2.71 18.55 -5.26
CA GLY A 25 -2.18 19.71 -4.56
C GLY A 25 -2.23 19.63 -3.04
N ILE A 26 -2.19 18.42 -2.49
CA ILE A 26 -2.17 18.14 -1.05
C ILE A 26 -0.73 17.85 -0.62
N ASP A 27 -0.15 18.73 0.19
CA ASP A 27 1.21 18.54 0.69
C ASP A 27 1.30 17.38 1.68
N ILE A 28 2.37 16.59 1.55
CA ILE A 28 2.67 15.48 2.45
C ILE A 28 3.97 15.76 3.19
N GLU A 29 3.95 15.49 4.47
CA GLU A 29 5.14 15.44 5.31
C GLU A 29 5.39 14.00 5.77
N ALA A 30 6.40 13.35 5.20
CA ALA A 30 6.84 12.06 5.70
C ALA A 30 7.43 12.22 7.11
N MET A 31 7.00 11.37 8.02
CA MET A 31 7.49 11.37 9.39
C MET A 31 7.84 9.96 9.85
N ASN A 32 9.01 9.83 10.48
CA ASN A 32 9.35 8.68 11.30
C ASN A 32 9.30 9.14 12.76
N PRO A 33 8.29 8.74 13.54
CA PRO A 33 8.16 9.18 14.93
C PRO A 33 9.26 8.57 15.81
N ASP A 34 9.50 9.16 16.96
CA ASP A 34 10.46 8.71 17.98
C ASP A 34 9.92 7.55 18.86
N PHE A 35 8.74 7.03 18.54
CA PHE A 35 8.12 5.88 19.19
C PHE A 35 7.79 4.78 18.18
N GLU A 36 7.72 3.54 18.65
CA GLU A 36 7.35 2.40 17.82
C GLU A 36 5.85 2.45 17.49
N ILE A 37 5.53 2.30 16.19
CA ILE A 37 4.16 2.11 15.72
C ILE A 37 3.93 0.60 15.60
N TYR A 38 3.04 0.07 16.43
CA TYR A 38 2.71 -1.36 16.38
C TYR A 38 1.83 -1.68 15.18
N GLU A 39 2.18 -2.77 14.49
CA GLU A 39 1.35 -3.41 13.48
C GLU A 39 0.76 -4.68 14.11
N ILE A 40 -0.57 -4.74 14.19
CA ILE A 40 -1.27 -5.89 14.76
C ILE A 40 -1.27 -7.07 13.80
N GLN A 41 -1.40 -8.28 14.34
CA GLN A 41 -1.76 -9.43 13.52
C GLN A 41 -3.24 -9.33 13.15
N ALA A 42 -3.52 -9.22 11.86
CA ALA A 42 -4.87 -9.05 11.33
C ALA A 42 -5.04 -9.80 10.02
N LYS A 43 -6.28 -9.90 9.55
CA LYS A 43 -6.60 -10.57 8.27
C LYS A 43 -6.52 -9.63 7.08
N THR A 44 -6.73 -8.34 7.30
CA THR A 44 -6.82 -7.32 6.24
C THR A 44 -5.87 -6.16 6.47
N CYS A 45 -5.44 -5.53 5.39
CA CYS A 45 -4.65 -4.30 5.44
C CYS A 45 -5.42 -3.14 6.09
N ALA A 46 -6.73 -3.12 5.95
CA ALA A 46 -7.60 -2.12 6.56
C ALA A 46 -7.51 -2.14 8.09
N GLU A 47 -7.54 -3.34 8.70
CA GLU A 47 -7.39 -3.51 10.15
C GLU A 47 -6.02 -3.05 10.63
N VAL A 48 -4.95 -3.42 9.92
CA VAL A 48 -3.56 -3.04 10.26
C VAL A 48 -3.38 -1.52 10.13
N ALA A 49 -3.77 -0.93 9.00
CA ALA A 49 -3.62 0.51 8.76
C ALA A 49 -4.47 1.33 9.73
N GLY A 50 -5.72 0.91 9.99
CA GLY A 50 -6.64 1.59 10.90
C GLY A 50 -6.13 1.61 12.34
N PHE A 51 -5.71 0.45 12.86
CA PHE A 51 -5.13 0.37 14.20
C PHE A 51 -3.87 1.25 14.33
N SER A 52 -2.95 1.13 13.38
CA SER A 52 -1.70 1.87 13.39
C SER A 52 -1.92 3.39 13.28
N ALA A 53 -2.89 3.83 12.46
CA ALA A 53 -3.24 5.25 12.33
C ALA A 53 -3.81 5.82 13.62
N ARG A 54 -4.76 5.12 14.25
CA ARG A 54 -5.36 5.53 15.53
C ARG A 54 -4.31 5.62 16.64
N TYR A 55 -3.55 4.55 16.83
CA TYR A 55 -2.48 4.53 17.83
C TYR A 55 -1.50 5.69 17.64
N ALA A 56 -1.07 5.93 16.39
CA ALA A 56 -0.11 6.97 16.09
C ALA A 56 -0.70 8.38 16.27
N ALA A 57 -1.95 8.62 15.85
CA ALA A 57 -2.62 9.90 16.03
C ALA A 57 -2.74 10.28 17.51
N ASP A 58 -3.15 9.32 18.35
CA ASP A 58 -3.25 9.51 19.80
C ASP A 58 -1.89 9.82 20.44
N LYS A 59 -0.85 9.13 20.03
CA LYS A 59 0.52 9.36 20.53
C LYS A 59 1.10 10.70 20.09
N LEU A 60 0.85 11.10 18.84
CA LEU A 60 1.35 12.36 18.26
C LEU A 60 0.56 13.58 18.73
N GLY A 61 -0.68 13.39 19.19
CA GLY A 61 -1.60 14.50 19.49
C GLY A 61 -1.99 15.32 18.25
N LYS A 62 -1.83 14.76 17.03
CA LYS A 62 -2.18 15.40 15.76
C LYS A 62 -2.65 14.37 14.72
N PRO A 63 -3.42 14.83 13.71
CA PRO A 63 -3.86 13.95 12.64
C PRO A 63 -2.69 13.32 11.88
N CYS A 64 -2.85 12.07 11.48
CA CYS A 64 -1.87 11.38 10.65
C CYS A 64 -2.50 10.40 9.66
N LEU A 65 -1.69 10.03 8.67
CA LEU A 65 -1.98 9.05 7.65
C LEU A 65 -1.06 7.83 7.84
N LYS A 66 -1.63 6.64 7.75
CA LYS A 66 -0.93 5.36 7.63
C LYS A 66 -1.41 4.63 6.40
N SER A 67 -0.59 3.74 5.86
CA SER A 67 -1.03 2.83 4.81
C SER A 67 -0.46 1.44 5.03
N ASP A 68 -1.19 0.46 4.56
CA ASP A 68 -0.72 -0.91 4.45
C ASP A 68 -0.98 -1.48 3.05
N THR A 69 -0.21 -2.49 2.64
CA THR A 69 -0.33 -3.14 1.35
C THR A 69 -0.21 -4.64 1.53
N GLY A 70 -1.21 -5.37 1.09
CA GLY A 70 -1.24 -6.82 1.11
C GLY A 70 -1.24 -7.42 -0.30
N MET A 71 -0.65 -8.60 -0.42
CA MET A 71 -0.78 -9.45 -1.61
C MET A 71 -1.40 -10.78 -1.18
N TYR A 72 -2.47 -11.17 -1.85
CA TYR A 72 -3.24 -12.37 -1.53
C TYR A 72 -3.13 -13.36 -2.68
N VAL A 73 -2.44 -14.49 -2.47
CA VAL A 73 -2.23 -15.53 -3.48
C VAL A 73 -3.18 -16.68 -3.21
N GLU A 74 -4.03 -17.03 -4.18
CA GLU A 74 -5.06 -18.06 -4.00
C GLU A 74 -4.48 -19.42 -3.62
N ALA A 75 -3.42 -19.86 -4.31
CA ALA A 75 -2.75 -21.14 -4.04
C ALA A 75 -2.14 -21.23 -2.63
N LEU A 76 -1.88 -20.08 -1.99
CA LEU A 76 -1.36 -20.00 -0.63
C LEU A 76 -2.45 -19.69 0.42
N GLY A 77 -3.73 -19.85 0.05
CA GLY A 77 -4.85 -19.56 0.96
C GLY A 77 -4.96 -18.08 1.35
N GLY A 78 -4.49 -17.17 0.48
CA GLY A 78 -4.47 -15.74 0.71
C GLY A 78 -3.19 -15.21 1.39
N LEU A 79 -2.20 -16.05 1.65
CA LEU A 79 -0.89 -15.57 2.13
C LEU A 79 -0.09 -14.94 0.96
N PRO A 80 0.77 -13.95 1.26
CA PRO A 80 1.09 -13.37 2.56
C PRO A 80 0.03 -12.44 3.16
N GLY A 81 -0.95 -11.94 2.40
CA GLY A 81 -1.91 -10.95 2.89
C GLY A 81 -1.22 -9.70 3.45
N PRO A 82 -1.62 -9.18 4.61
CA PRO A 82 -1.00 -8.01 5.23
C PRO A 82 0.43 -8.25 5.75
N TYR A 83 0.93 -9.50 5.72
CA TYR A 83 2.29 -9.84 6.16
C TYR A 83 3.35 -9.67 5.07
N ASN A 84 3.08 -8.88 4.05
CA ASN A 84 3.97 -8.64 2.90
C ASN A 84 5.41 -8.31 3.31
N ALA A 85 5.60 -7.34 4.19
CA ALA A 85 6.93 -6.92 4.63
C ALA A 85 7.67 -8.03 5.40
N TYR A 86 6.94 -8.87 6.13
CA TYR A 86 7.51 -10.01 6.82
C TYR A 86 7.97 -11.10 5.84
N PHE A 87 7.15 -11.39 4.84
CA PHE A 87 7.51 -12.36 3.78
C PHE A 87 8.72 -11.88 2.97
N ASP A 88 8.75 -10.62 2.56
CA ASP A 88 9.90 -10.02 1.88
C ASP A 88 11.18 -10.23 2.70
N LYS A 89 11.16 -9.84 3.97
CA LYS A 89 12.33 -9.90 4.85
C LYS A 89 12.78 -11.33 5.19
N GLN A 90 11.86 -12.27 5.40
CA GLN A 90 12.20 -13.63 5.87
C GLN A 90 12.38 -14.63 4.71
N ILE A 91 11.66 -14.47 3.64
CA ILE A 91 11.58 -15.40 2.51
C ILE A 91 12.28 -14.80 1.27
N GLY A 92 11.95 -13.57 0.92
CA GLY A 92 12.45 -12.89 -0.28
C GLY A 92 11.79 -13.41 -1.57
N THR A 93 12.04 -12.68 -2.66
CA THR A 93 11.38 -12.89 -3.96
C THR A 93 11.64 -14.26 -4.57
N GLU A 94 12.89 -14.70 -4.61
CA GLU A 94 13.26 -15.97 -5.26
C GLU A 94 12.66 -17.19 -4.56
N LYS A 95 12.71 -17.22 -3.22
CA LYS A 95 12.12 -18.34 -2.47
C LYS A 95 10.61 -18.35 -2.56
N PHE A 96 10.00 -17.18 -2.58
CA PHE A 96 8.55 -17.04 -2.78
C PHE A 96 8.10 -17.63 -4.11
N LEU A 97 8.80 -17.33 -5.22
CA LEU A 97 8.50 -17.94 -6.51
C LEU A 97 8.70 -19.46 -6.53
N LYS A 98 9.71 -19.96 -5.81
CA LYS A 98 9.94 -21.42 -5.66
C LYS A 98 8.81 -22.11 -4.90
N MET A 99 8.17 -21.46 -3.93
CA MET A 99 6.99 -22.00 -3.24
C MET A 99 5.79 -22.22 -4.18
N LEU A 100 5.77 -21.50 -5.30
CA LEU A 100 4.72 -21.59 -6.31
C LEU A 100 5.16 -22.36 -7.58
N ALA A 101 6.31 -23.04 -7.56
CA ALA A 101 6.88 -23.64 -8.77
C ALA A 101 5.97 -24.68 -9.44
N ASP A 102 5.30 -25.51 -8.62
CA ASP A 102 4.41 -26.60 -9.08
C ASP A 102 2.92 -26.15 -9.08
N GLU A 103 2.63 -24.89 -8.72
CA GLU A 103 1.27 -24.38 -8.67
C GLU A 103 0.78 -23.93 -10.06
N THR A 104 -0.34 -24.49 -10.47
CA THR A 104 -1.03 -24.07 -11.71
C THR A 104 -1.94 -22.88 -11.50
N ASN A 105 -2.52 -22.73 -10.29
CA ASN A 105 -3.28 -21.56 -9.92
C ASN A 105 -2.33 -20.47 -9.39
N ARG A 106 -2.06 -19.51 -10.24
CA ARG A 106 -1.17 -18.39 -9.90
C ARG A 106 -1.93 -17.07 -9.68
N LYS A 107 -3.27 -17.16 -9.53
CA LYS A 107 -4.09 -15.98 -9.28
C LYS A 107 -3.71 -15.30 -7.96
N ALA A 108 -3.66 -13.99 -8.01
CA ALA A 108 -3.38 -13.15 -6.86
C ALA A 108 -4.13 -11.82 -6.95
N SER A 109 -4.25 -11.15 -5.81
CA SER A 109 -4.70 -9.76 -5.76
C SER A 109 -3.76 -8.94 -4.88
N ILE A 110 -3.69 -7.64 -5.17
CA ILE A 110 -3.06 -6.65 -4.30
C ILE A 110 -4.17 -5.80 -3.69
N GLU A 111 -4.09 -5.55 -2.38
CA GLU A 111 -4.91 -4.59 -1.66
C GLU A 111 -4.00 -3.48 -1.13
N HIS A 112 -4.41 -2.24 -1.31
CA HIS A 112 -3.73 -1.07 -0.75
C HIS A 112 -4.72 -0.25 0.07
N CYS A 113 -4.39 -0.02 1.34
CA CYS A 113 -5.24 0.70 2.28
C CYS A 113 -4.55 1.96 2.79
N PHE A 114 -5.30 3.05 2.83
CA PHE A 114 -4.94 4.27 3.56
C PHE A 114 -5.89 4.47 4.73
N ALA A 115 -5.35 4.85 5.88
CA ALA A 115 -6.11 5.16 7.07
C ALA A 115 -5.70 6.55 7.59
N TYR A 116 -6.66 7.48 7.59
CA TYR A 116 -6.51 8.79 8.21
C TYR A 116 -7.15 8.76 9.59
N CYS A 117 -6.46 9.26 10.61
CA CYS A 117 -7.02 9.33 11.96
C CYS A 117 -6.64 10.65 12.65
N GLU A 118 -7.58 11.19 13.41
CA GLU A 118 -7.38 12.30 14.35
C GLU A 118 -7.23 11.77 15.78
N PRO A 119 -6.54 12.49 16.67
CA PRO A 119 -6.44 12.10 18.07
C PRO A 119 -7.83 11.90 18.72
N GLY A 120 -8.01 10.76 19.37
CA GLY A 120 -9.29 10.39 20.01
C GLY A 120 -10.41 10.02 19.04
N GLY A 121 -10.14 10.02 17.71
CA GLY A 121 -11.13 9.71 16.69
C GLY A 121 -11.09 8.25 16.21
N GLU A 122 -12.07 7.89 15.37
CA GLU A 122 -12.03 6.64 14.62
C GLU A 122 -11.33 6.85 13.27
N PRO A 123 -10.53 5.87 12.82
CA PRO A 123 -9.86 5.97 11.54
C PRO A 123 -10.84 5.94 10.36
N VAL A 124 -10.65 6.83 9.40
CA VAL A 124 -11.34 6.76 8.11
C VAL A 124 -10.44 5.98 7.16
N ILE A 125 -10.98 4.91 6.57
CA ILE A 125 -10.20 3.95 5.79
C ILE A 125 -10.65 3.97 4.34
N PHE A 126 -9.67 3.98 3.43
CA PHE A 126 -9.84 3.92 1.98
C PHE A 126 -9.10 2.69 1.47
N THR A 127 -9.76 1.87 0.68
CA THR A 127 -9.20 0.63 0.15
C THR A 127 -9.29 0.60 -1.35
N GLY A 128 -8.26 0.07 -1.98
CA GLY A 128 -8.18 -0.14 -3.41
C GLY A 128 -7.29 -1.33 -3.72
N GLY A 129 -7.16 -1.66 -5.00
CA GLY A 129 -6.30 -2.76 -5.40
C GLY A 129 -6.60 -3.24 -6.81
N SER A 130 -5.96 -4.34 -7.18
CA SER A 130 -6.15 -5.00 -8.46
C SER A 130 -6.08 -6.51 -8.31
N THR A 131 -6.72 -7.22 -9.24
CA THR A 131 -6.53 -8.65 -9.47
C THR A 131 -5.47 -8.89 -10.53
N GLY A 132 -4.88 -10.08 -10.51
CA GLY A 132 -3.80 -10.42 -11.44
C GLY A 132 -3.26 -11.82 -11.21
N THR A 133 -2.02 -12.03 -11.64
CA THR A 133 -1.36 -13.33 -11.56
C THR A 133 0.11 -13.19 -11.18
N ILE A 134 0.69 -14.25 -10.62
CA ILE A 134 2.12 -14.32 -10.32
C ILE A 134 2.88 -14.87 -11.52
N SER A 135 3.90 -14.17 -11.99
CA SER A 135 4.80 -14.62 -13.06
C SER A 135 5.64 -15.83 -12.61
N HIS A 136 6.23 -16.56 -13.57
CA HIS A 136 7.16 -17.65 -13.29
C HIS A 136 8.58 -17.17 -12.98
N GLU A 137 8.91 -15.92 -13.28
CA GLU A 137 10.23 -15.32 -13.13
C GLU A 137 10.14 -13.87 -12.62
N LEU A 138 11.24 -13.37 -12.08
CA LEU A 138 11.38 -11.97 -11.67
C LEU A 138 11.69 -11.11 -12.88
N ARG A 139 10.98 -9.99 -13.04
CA ARG A 139 11.16 -9.03 -14.15
C ARG A 139 11.03 -7.60 -13.65
N GLY A 140 11.73 -6.66 -14.32
CA GLY A 140 11.81 -5.24 -13.96
C GLY A 140 13.04 -4.88 -13.13
N ASN A 141 13.25 -3.58 -12.88
CA ASN A 141 14.49 -3.07 -12.27
C ASN A 141 14.29 -2.39 -10.92
N ASP A 142 13.15 -1.71 -10.69
CA ASP A 142 12.86 -1.00 -9.43
C ASP A 142 11.43 -1.24 -8.95
N GLY A 143 11.28 -1.52 -7.66
CA GLY A 143 9.94 -1.78 -7.12
C GLY A 143 9.95 -2.33 -5.69
N ARG A 144 8.75 -2.58 -5.19
CA ARG A 144 8.52 -3.39 -3.99
C ARG A 144 8.78 -4.87 -4.35
N TRP A 145 9.01 -5.70 -3.36
CA TRP A 145 9.33 -7.11 -3.59
C TRP A 145 8.32 -7.83 -4.50
N HIS A 146 7.01 -7.56 -4.37
CA HIS A 146 5.96 -8.18 -5.17
C HIS A 146 5.84 -7.58 -6.57
N ASP A 147 6.34 -6.37 -6.80
CA ASP A 147 6.28 -5.72 -8.12
C ASP A 147 7.04 -6.52 -9.18
N PHE A 148 8.09 -7.24 -8.79
CA PHE A 148 8.94 -8.01 -9.71
C PHE A 148 8.27 -9.27 -10.28
N PHE A 149 7.15 -9.70 -9.73
CA PHE A 149 6.47 -10.93 -10.15
C PHE A 149 4.94 -10.84 -10.21
N TYR A 150 4.33 -9.74 -9.80
CA TYR A 150 2.89 -9.55 -9.96
C TYR A 150 2.56 -8.89 -11.29
N ILE A 151 1.67 -9.52 -12.05
CA ILE A 151 1.17 -9.06 -13.35
C ILE A 151 -0.32 -8.72 -13.16
N PRO A 152 -0.73 -7.45 -13.26
CA PRO A 152 -2.13 -7.07 -13.19
C PRO A 152 -2.97 -7.66 -14.33
N ASP A 153 -4.24 -7.88 -14.10
CA ASP A 153 -5.17 -8.33 -15.14
C ASP A 153 -5.18 -7.33 -16.32
N GLY A 154 -5.14 -7.89 -17.52
CA GLY A 154 -5.05 -7.11 -18.77
C GLY A 154 -3.63 -6.73 -19.19
N GLU A 155 -2.62 -7.00 -18.37
CA GLU A 155 -1.20 -6.78 -18.66
C GLU A 155 -0.46 -8.09 -18.94
N THR A 156 0.71 -7.91 -19.57
CA THR A 156 1.72 -8.97 -19.73
C THR A 156 3.00 -8.66 -18.98
N ARG A 157 3.12 -7.42 -18.53
CA ARG A 157 4.26 -6.86 -17.78
C ARG A 157 4.02 -6.98 -16.28
N THR A 158 5.09 -7.14 -15.52
CA THR A 158 5.04 -7.01 -14.06
C THR A 158 4.87 -5.56 -13.63
N LEU A 159 4.44 -5.31 -12.40
CA LEU A 159 4.36 -3.95 -11.86
C LEU A 159 5.72 -3.23 -11.86
N ALA A 160 6.83 -3.96 -11.72
CA ALA A 160 8.16 -3.37 -11.81
C ALA A 160 8.46 -2.90 -13.24
N GLU A 161 8.19 -3.74 -14.26
CA GLU A 161 8.35 -3.35 -15.67
C GLU A 161 7.47 -2.16 -16.04
N ILE A 162 6.21 -2.16 -15.59
CA ILE A 162 5.30 -1.02 -15.80
C ILE A 162 5.84 0.24 -15.12
N GLY A 163 6.34 0.12 -13.90
CA GLY A 163 6.86 1.26 -13.15
C GLY A 163 8.18 1.82 -13.69
N ASP A 164 8.99 1.00 -14.36
CA ASP A 164 10.20 1.45 -15.06
C ASP A 164 9.86 2.37 -16.26
N GLU A 165 8.70 2.15 -16.89
CA GLU A 165 8.23 2.90 -18.05
C GLU A 165 7.27 4.03 -17.69
N ASP A 166 6.27 3.74 -16.85
CA ASP A 166 5.20 4.66 -16.43
C ASP A 166 4.83 4.49 -14.95
N PRO A 167 5.43 5.27 -14.05
CA PRO A 167 5.12 5.23 -12.63
C PRO A 167 3.66 5.58 -12.30
N ALA A 168 2.99 6.41 -13.12
CA ALA A 168 1.60 6.79 -12.89
C ALA A 168 0.65 5.62 -13.23
N LEU A 169 0.91 4.93 -14.33
CA LEU A 169 0.18 3.73 -14.69
C LEU A 169 0.36 2.65 -13.61
N LYS A 170 1.59 2.42 -13.14
CA LYS A 170 1.84 1.50 -12.02
C LYS A 170 1.00 1.84 -10.79
N ALA A 171 0.97 3.13 -10.41
CA ALA A 171 0.21 3.58 -9.26
C ALA A 171 -1.30 3.28 -9.40
N SER A 172 -1.85 3.33 -10.62
CA SER A 172 -3.27 3.04 -10.87
C SER A 172 -3.66 1.59 -10.54
N TYR A 173 -2.73 0.64 -10.61
CA TYR A 173 -2.98 -0.76 -10.25
C TYR A 173 -3.09 -1.02 -8.74
N TYR A 174 -2.72 -0.04 -7.91
CA TYR A 174 -3.02 -0.08 -6.47
C TYR A 174 -4.44 0.41 -6.15
N GLY A 175 -5.23 0.75 -7.19
CA GLY A 175 -6.63 1.16 -7.09
C GLY A 175 -6.80 2.60 -6.64
N ASN A 176 -8.05 2.98 -6.38
CA ASN A 176 -8.44 4.37 -6.14
C ASN A 176 -8.30 4.82 -4.67
N ALA A 177 -7.79 3.98 -3.77
CA ALA A 177 -7.75 4.28 -2.34
C ALA A 177 -7.14 5.65 -2.00
N ILE A 178 -6.07 6.03 -2.69
CA ILE A 178 -5.41 7.30 -2.45
C ILE A 178 -6.14 8.49 -3.13
N ASP A 179 -6.81 8.25 -4.25
CA ASP A 179 -7.67 9.23 -4.91
C ASP A 179 -8.90 9.53 -4.06
N ASP A 180 -9.56 8.49 -3.55
CA ASP A 180 -10.72 8.60 -2.65
C ASP A 180 -10.36 9.33 -1.35
N LEU A 181 -9.18 9.05 -0.79
CA LEU A 181 -8.62 9.80 0.33
C LEU A 181 -8.43 11.28 -0.03
N ALA A 182 -7.86 11.59 -1.19
CA ALA A 182 -7.60 12.96 -1.62
C ALA A 182 -8.89 13.76 -1.80
N GLU A 183 -9.89 13.17 -2.42
CA GLU A 183 -11.21 13.77 -2.60
C GLU A 183 -11.89 14.04 -1.26
N TRP A 184 -11.89 13.06 -0.37
CA TRP A 184 -12.43 13.20 0.98
C TRP A 184 -11.74 14.31 1.77
N LEU A 185 -10.41 14.42 1.70
CA LEU A 185 -9.64 15.47 2.37
C LEU A 185 -10.01 16.88 1.84
N LYS A 186 -10.17 17.02 0.53
CA LYS A 186 -10.60 18.30 -0.09
C LYS A 186 -12.02 18.68 0.31
N GLU A 187 -12.95 17.75 0.36
CA GLU A 187 -14.31 18.00 0.81
C GLU A 187 -14.33 18.42 2.28
N ARG A 188 -13.52 17.79 3.10
CA ARG A 188 -13.40 18.12 4.52
C ARG A 188 -12.83 19.54 4.71
N GLU A 189 -11.79 19.92 3.96
CA GLU A 189 -11.22 21.28 4.02
C GLU A 189 -12.28 22.35 3.71
N LYS A 190 -13.14 22.12 2.70
CA LYS A 190 -14.25 23.03 2.36
C LYS A 190 -15.31 23.19 3.46
N ARG A 191 -15.47 22.21 4.34
CA ARG A 191 -16.46 22.27 5.44
C ARG A 191 -15.95 23.00 6.68
N ILE A 192 -14.64 23.22 6.79
CA ILE A 192 -14.00 23.88 7.93
C ILE A 192 -13.92 25.41 7.70
N PHE A 193 -14.06 25.87 6.46
CA PHE A 193 -14.10 27.28 6.04
C PHE A 193 -15.48 27.66 5.48
#